data_f4d2cd155f9fb04f42388e016963bd74
#
_entry.id   f4d2cd155f9fb04f42388e016963bd74
#
_cell.length_a   1.000
_cell.length_b   1.000
_cell.length_c   1.000
_cell.angle_alpha   90.00
_cell.angle_beta   90.00
_cell.angle_gamma   90.00
#
_symmetry.space_group_name_H-M   'P 1'
#
loop_
_entity.id
_entity.type
_entity.pdbx_description
1 polymer ?
#
loop_
_entity_poly.entity_id
_entity_poly.type
_entity_poly.pdbx_seq_one_letter_code
_entity_poly.pdbx_strand_id
1 'polypeptide(L)' 'MRQVLIDALEKQFDAEIASADASIKLLLENSVAVSEHLNHQQELDSLLHKIATAEEKLSVLKDYNIPKEER' A
#
# COMPACT_ATOMS: atom_id res chain seq x y z
N MET A 1 -10.98 10.87 19.99
CA MET A 1 -11.02 9.48 19.52
C MET A 1 -11.01 9.37 18.01
N ARG A 2 -11.83 10.17 17.34
CA ARG A 2 -11.90 10.14 15.88
C ARG A 2 -10.55 10.36 15.22
N GLN A 3 -9.83 11.42 15.64
CA GLN A 3 -8.54 11.74 15.02
C GLN A 3 -7.49 10.67 15.31
N VAL A 4 -7.56 10.06 16.47
CA VAL A 4 -6.64 8.98 16.83
C VAL A 4 -6.82 7.80 15.87
N LEU A 5 -8.06 7.47 15.57
CA LEU A 5 -8.34 6.36 14.64
C LEU A 5 -7.89 6.68 13.22
N ILE A 6 -8.15 7.91 12.77
CA ILE A 6 -7.73 8.32 11.43
C ILE A 6 -6.22 8.27 11.32
N ASP A 7 -5.51 8.80 12.31
CA ASP A 7 -4.05 8.79 12.29
C ASP A 7 -3.50 7.37 12.28
N ALA A 8 -4.11 6.49 13.05
CA ALA A 8 -3.68 5.10 13.09
C ALA A 8 -3.86 4.42 11.74
N LEU A 9 -4.99 4.68 11.09
CA LEU A 9 -5.24 4.10 9.77
C LEU A 9 -4.27 4.63 8.72
N GLU A 10 -3.97 5.94 8.77
CA GLU A 10 -3.00 6.51 7.85
C GLU A 10 -1.64 5.83 7.99
N LYS A 11 -1.21 5.63 9.21
CA LYS A 11 0.08 4.97 9.45
C LYS A 11 0.05 3.52 9.01
N GLN A 12 -1.06 2.86 9.21
CA GLN A 12 -1.21 1.48 8.77
C GLN A 12 -1.08 1.36 7.26
N PHE A 13 -1.78 2.23 6.52
CA PHE A 13 -1.73 2.17 5.06
C PHE A 13 -0.37 2.60 4.53
N ASP A 14 0.26 3.60 5.15
CA ASP A 14 1.61 3.99 4.76
C ASP A 14 2.60 2.85 4.95
N ALA A 15 2.46 2.11 6.05
CA ALA A 15 3.32 0.98 6.32
C ALA A 15 3.10 -0.15 5.31
N GLU A 16 1.84 -0.38 4.93
CA GLU A 16 1.53 -1.40 3.94
C GLU A 16 2.15 -1.06 2.59
N ILE A 17 2.09 0.22 2.21
CA ILE A 17 2.70 0.66 0.96
C ILE A 17 4.21 0.49 1.01
N ALA A 18 4.83 0.93 2.09
CA ALA A 18 6.28 0.84 2.23
C ALA A 18 6.76 -0.60 2.20
N SER A 19 6.04 -1.47 2.89
CA SER A 19 6.39 -2.88 2.94
C SER A 19 6.27 -3.54 1.57
N ALA A 20 5.18 -3.26 0.87
CA ALA A 20 4.98 -3.83 -0.46
C ALA A 20 6.00 -3.27 -1.46
N ASP A 21 6.32 -1.99 -1.36
CA ASP A 21 7.33 -1.37 -2.21
C ASP A 21 8.68 -2.03 -2.02
N ALA A 22 9.08 -2.27 -0.78
CA ALA A 22 10.34 -2.94 -0.49
C ALA A 22 10.37 -4.34 -1.07
N SER A 23 9.27 -5.07 -0.95
CA SER A 23 9.17 -6.42 -1.49
C SER A 23 9.26 -6.43 -3.01
N ILE A 24 8.62 -5.45 -3.66
CA ILE A 24 8.69 -5.33 -5.11
C ILE A 24 10.13 -5.10 -5.56
N LYS A 25 10.84 -4.20 -4.89
CA LYS A 25 12.22 -3.91 -5.25
C LYS A 25 13.12 -5.12 -5.09
N LEU A 26 12.94 -5.85 -3.99
CA LEU A 26 13.71 -7.07 -3.78
C LEU A 26 13.41 -8.11 -4.85
N LEU A 27 12.15 -8.26 -5.19
CA LEU A 27 11.74 -9.25 -6.17
C LEU A 27 12.31 -8.91 -7.55
N LEU A 28 12.27 -7.64 -7.92
CA LEU A 28 12.81 -7.20 -9.21
C LEU A 28 14.31 -7.39 -9.28
N GLU A 29 15.02 -7.16 -8.16
CA GLU A 29 16.46 -7.37 -8.13
C GLU A 29 16.85 -8.82 -8.27
N ASN A 30 16.04 -9.71 -7.73
CA ASN A 30 16.40 -11.11 -7.61
C ASN A 30 15.75 -12.01 -8.64
N SER A 31 14.99 -11.44 -9.57
CA SER A 31 14.23 -12.24 -10.51
C SER A 31 15.03 -12.66 -11.74
N VAL A 32 16.31 -12.32 -11.75
CA VAL A 32 17.10 -12.38 -12.94
C VAL A 32 17.29 -13.77 -13.52
N ALA A 33 17.37 -14.75 -12.69
CA ALA A 33 17.80 -16.05 -13.15
C ALA A 33 16.77 -17.08 -12.90
N VAL A 34 15.58 -16.88 -13.36
CA VAL A 34 14.64 -17.74 -12.82
C VAL A 34 13.83 -18.56 -13.72
N SER A 35 13.74 -19.78 -13.36
CA SER A 35 12.80 -20.69 -13.94
C SER A 35 11.38 -20.46 -13.39
N GLU A 36 11.20 -19.48 -12.53
CA GLU A 36 9.91 -19.26 -11.87
C GLU A 36 9.28 -17.92 -12.21
N HIS A 37 9.36 -17.52 -13.45
CA HIS A 37 8.81 -16.25 -13.89
C HIS A 37 7.34 -16.07 -13.56
N LEU A 38 6.57 -17.13 -13.70
CA LEU A 38 5.15 -17.07 -13.48
C LEU A 38 4.83 -16.72 -12.04
N ASN A 39 5.53 -17.34 -11.11
CA ASN A 39 5.34 -17.08 -9.69
C ASN A 39 5.72 -15.65 -9.35
N HIS A 40 6.81 -15.16 -9.91
CA HIS A 40 7.25 -13.79 -9.67
C HIS A 40 6.24 -12.79 -10.23
N GLN A 41 5.68 -13.09 -11.39
CA GLN A 41 4.68 -12.21 -11.98
C GLN A 41 3.45 -12.13 -11.11
N GLN A 42 2.97 -13.27 -10.62
CA GLN A 42 1.80 -13.29 -9.75
C GLN A 42 2.07 -12.58 -8.44
N GLU A 43 3.26 -12.75 -7.91
CA GLU A 43 3.65 -12.10 -6.66
C GLU A 43 3.72 -10.58 -6.84
N LEU A 44 4.30 -10.12 -7.94
CA LEU A 44 4.34 -8.70 -8.25
C LEU A 44 2.94 -8.12 -8.38
N ASP A 45 2.07 -8.84 -9.06
CA ASP A 45 0.70 -8.38 -9.23
C ASP A 45 -0.01 -8.24 -7.88
N SER A 46 0.20 -9.19 -6.99
CA SER A 46 -0.37 -9.15 -5.65
C SER A 46 0.15 -7.95 -4.85
N LEU A 47 1.44 -7.69 -4.95
CA LEU A 47 2.05 -6.56 -4.23
C LEU A 47 1.55 -5.22 -4.78
N LEU A 48 1.41 -5.14 -6.10
CA LEU A 48 0.86 -3.93 -6.71
C LEU A 48 -0.58 -3.70 -6.28
N HIS A 49 -1.34 -4.79 -6.14
CA HIS A 49 -2.71 -4.69 -5.67
C HIS A 49 -2.74 -4.12 -4.25
N LYS A 50 -1.83 -4.56 -3.39
CA LYS A 50 -1.76 -4.05 -2.03
C LYS A 50 -1.49 -2.55 -2.01
N ILE A 51 -0.55 -2.09 -2.83
CA ILE A 51 -0.24 -0.67 -2.89
C ILE A 51 -1.43 0.12 -3.41
N ALA A 52 -2.02 -0.33 -4.49
CA ALA A 52 -3.16 0.36 -5.08
C ALA A 52 -4.32 0.45 -4.12
N THR A 53 -4.59 -0.64 -3.40
CA THR A 53 -5.68 -0.67 -2.43
C THR A 53 -5.41 0.28 -1.27
N ALA A 54 -4.19 0.27 -0.76
CA ALA A 54 -3.83 1.16 0.36
C ALA A 54 -3.90 2.62 -0.06
N GLU A 55 -3.41 2.94 -1.27
CA GLU A 55 -3.46 4.31 -1.78
C GLU A 55 -4.90 4.79 -1.96
N GLU A 56 -5.74 3.91 -2.46
CA GLU A 56 -7.15 4.26 -2.62
C GLU A 56 -7.80 4.52 -1.26
N LYS A 57 -7.51 3.67 -0.28
CA LYS A 57 -8.04 3.87 1.06
C LYS A 57 -7.56 5.18 1.67
N LEU A 58 -6.29 5.52 1.47
CA LEU A 58 -5.78 6.81 1.95
C LEU A 58 -6.51 7.97 1.30
N SER A 59 -6.77 7.86 0.02
CA SER A 59 -7.47 8.90 -0.71
C SER A 59 -8.88 9.10 -0.16
N VAL A 60 -9.58 8.01 0.07
CA VAL A 60 -10.94 8.08 0.63
C VAL A 60 -10.91 8.60 2.05
N LEU A 61 -9.91 8.18 2.83
CA LEU A 61 -9.81 8.59 4.22
C LEU A 61 -9.65 10.10 4.39
N LYS A 62 -9.05 10.75 3.40
CA LYS A 62 -8.89 12.21 3.44
C LYS A 62 -10.22 12.93 3.60
N ASP A 63 -11.28 12.38 3.01
CA ASP A 63 -12.59 13.00 3.09
C ASP A 63 -13.11 13.05 4.52
N TYR A 64 -12.67 12.13 5.35
CA TYR A 64 -13.10 12.06 6.74
C TYR A 64 -12.18 12.80 7.69
N ASN A 65 -11.03 13.25 7.17
CA ASN A 65 -10.06 13.97 7.96
C ASN A 65 -10.24 15.49 7.88
N ILE A 66 -11.18 15.95 7.08
CA ILE A 66 -11.45 17.36 6.92
C ILE A 66 -12.27 17.87 8.11
N PRO A 67 -11.86 18.98 8.73
CA PRO A 67 -12.63 19.55 9.83
C PRO A 67 -14.05 19.88 9.40
N LYS A 68 -14.98 19.71 10.32
CA LYS A 68 -16.39 19.89 10.04
C LYS A 68 -16.72 21.27 9.47
N GLU A 69 -16.09 22.30 10.02
CA GLU A 69 -16.35 23.66 9.63
C GLU A 69 -15.90 23.98 8.20
N GLU A 70 -15.16 23.10 7.59
CA GLU A 70 -14.66 23.29 6.25
C GLU A 70 -15.45 22.53 5.19
N ARG A 71 -16.49 21.85 5.59
CA ARG A 71 -17.27 21.06 4.66
C ARG A 71 -18.38 21.85 3.99
#